data_c61653de8329aab8a7195ec29a082f25
#
_entry.id   c61653de8329aab8a7195ec29a082f25
#
_cell.length_a   1.000
_cell.length_b   1.000
_cell.length_c   1.000
_cell.angle_alpha   90.00
_cell.angle_beta   90.00
_cell.angle_gamma   90.00
#
_symmetry.space_group_name_H-M   'P 1'
#
loop_
_entity.id
_entity.type
_entity.pdbx_description
1 polymer ?
#
loop_
_entity_poly.entity_id
_entity_poly.type
_entity_poly.pdbx_seq_one_letter_code
_entity_poly.pdbx_strand_id
1 'polypeptide(L)'
;MFNTFYRTNTCGELRLGDVGKKVVLSGWVQKTRKLGGMTFIDLRDRYGITQLVVSADAPAELVDVANSLGREFVIQVEGEVIERQSKNTKMDTGEIEIKLSAIHVLNKSVTPPFTIEDESDGGDDIRAKYRYLDLRRNPLKNALVLRHKIAHEVRNFLDSKGFMEIETPYLIKSTPEGARDFVVPSRMNAGEFYALPQSPQTFKQLLMVAGYDRYFQIVRCFRDEDLRADRQPEFTQIDCEMSFVEQEDVLNTFEEMMRTLFKNVLDVDIPNPLPRMSWYDAMDKYGSDKPDVRFGMTIHELTSLAQGHGFSVFDSVEYVGGIAVEGAADYTRKQLDELTEWVKRPQVGAKGLVYIKFNADGTVKSSIDKFYTPEQVKEMAEAAGAKAGDLVLILCGPKRKAQTMLGVLRMEMANRLGLRDPKVFAPLWIVDFPLLEWDDETQRFYAMHHPFTAPKPEHLDLFYSDKKEDLAKVCANAYDFVLNGTELGGGSVRIHEAALQERMFEVLGISKEEAAYKFGFIINAFKFGAPPHGGLAFGFDRVCALFGGSDSIRDYIAFPKNNQGRDVMIDSPSTIDQSQLDELHLDVRKSK
;
A
#
# COMPACT_ATOMS: atom_id res chain seq x y z
N MET A 1 19.50 21.66 -17.78
CA MET A 1 20.41 20.65 -18.35
C MET A 1 21.73 20.66 -17.58
N PHE A 2 22.18 19.54 -17.02
CA PHE A 2 23.41 19.50 -16.23
C PHE A 2 24.60 19.19 -17.15
N ASN A 3 25.28 20.21 -17.64
CA ASN A 3 26.56 20.07 -18.27
C ASN A 3 27.61 19.88 -17.15
N THR A 4 28.36 18.78 -17.21
CA THR A 4 29.41 18.45 -16.24
C THR A 4 30.70 18.09 -16.98
N PHE A 5 31.80 17.94 -16.26
CA PHE A 5 33.06 17.47 -16.82
C PHE A 5 32.92 16.13 -17.58
N TYR A 6 32.01 15.27 -17.14
CA TYR A 6 31.84 13.93 -17.70
C TYR A 6 30.79 13.83 -18.80
N ARG A 7 29.90 14.82 -18.98
CA ARG A 7 28.86 14.77 -20.03
C ARG A 7 28.28 16.14 -20.34
N THR A 8 28.00 16.35 -21.63
CA THR A 8 27.22 17.50 -22.10
C THR A 8 25.73 17.21 -22.16
N ASN A 9 25.36 15.92 -22.38
CA ASN A 9 24.00 15.48 -22.57
C ASN A 9 23.77 14.14 -21.86
N THR A 10 22.48 13.79 -21.63
CA THR A 10 22.06 12.49 -21.15
C THR A 10 21.78 11.51 -22.29
N CYS A 11 21.74 10.20 -21.98
CA CYS A 11 21.48 9.17 -22.99
C CYS A 11 19.99 9.10 -23.41
N GLY A 12 19.12 9.97 -22.90
CA GLY A 12 17.69 9.97 -23.20
C GLY A 12 17.17 11.23 -23.90
N GLU A 13 17.97 12.29 -24.04
CA GLU A 13 17.43 13.60 -24.42
C GLU A 13 17.63 13.98 -25.89
N LEU A 14 18.60 13.37 -26.61
CA LEU A 14 18.95 13.75 -27.98
C LEU A 14 17.88 13.27 -28.98
N ARG A 15 17.62 14.11 -29.99
CA ARG A 15 16.62 13.88 -31.03
C ARG A 15 17.18 14.29 -32.42
N LEU A 16 16.39 14.08 -33.49
CA LEU A 16 16.77 14.49 -34.87
C LEU A 16 17.22 15.95 -35.00
N GLY A 17 16.64 16.87 -34.21
CA GLY A 17 17.03 18.27 -34.19
C GLY A 17 18.43 18.53 -33.63
N ASP A 18 19.10 17.51 -33.10
CA ASP A 18 20.45 17.60 -32.54
C ASP A 18 21.51 17.08 -33.49
N VAL A 19 21.13 16.60 -34.68
CA VAL A 19 22.08 16.10 -35.70
C VAL A 19 23.11 17.16 -36.03
N GLY A 20 24.39 16.74 -36.10
CA GLY A 20 25.54 17.60 -36.29
C GLY A 20 26.16 18.17 -35.01
N LYS A 21 25.53 18.02 -33.86
CA LYS A 21 26.08 18.44 -32.57
C LYS A 21 27.19 17.49 -32.11
N LYS A 22 28.28 18.07 -31.59
CA LYS A 22 29.30 17.31 -30.87
C LYS A 22 28.85 17.18 -29.40
N VAL A 23 28.88 15.96 -28.89
CA VAL A 23 28.39 15.63 -27.54
C VAL A 23 29.37 14.75 -26.80
N VAL A 24 29.32 14.86 -25.48
CA VAL A 24 29.97 13.94 -24.53
C VAL A 24 28.89 13.24 -23.75
N LEU A 25 28.86 11.91 -23.81
CA LEU A 25 27.93 11.09 -23.04
C LEU A 25 28.68 10.20 -22.04
N SER A 26 28.07 9.92 -20.91
CA SER A 26 28.58 8.95 -19.93
C SER A 26 27.47 8.04 -19.46
N GLY A 27 27.78 6.75 -19.30
CA GLY A 27 26.79 5.76 -18.88
C GLY A 27 27.39 4.37 -18.79
N TRP A 28 26.50 3.40 -18.70
CA TRP A 28 26.79 1.97 -18.65
C TRP A 28 26.59 1.32 -20.01
N VAL A 29 27.52 0.49 -20.43
CA VAL A 29 27.40 -0.33 -21.64
C VAL A 29 26.38 -1.42 -21.43
N GLN A 30 25.19 -1.30 -22.01
CA GLN A 30 24.16 -2.33 -21.92
C GLN A 30 24.44 -3.50 -22.86
N LYS A 31 24.81 -3.22 -24.11
CA LYS A 31 25.03 -4.23 -25.15
C LYS A 31 26.02 -3.73 -26.20
N THR A 32 26.81 -4.66 -26.72
CA THR A 32 27.67 -4.40 -27.90
C THR A 32 27.31 -5.39 -29.02
N ARG A 33 27.36 -4.93 -30.26
CA ARG A 33 27.08 -5.73 -31.48
C ARG A 33 28.06 -5.37 -32.57
N LYS A 34 28.54 -6.39 -33.29
CA LYS A 34 29.39 -6.21 -34.48
C LYS A 34 28.60 -6.57 -35.72
N LEU A 35 28.56 -5.67 -36.68
CA LEU A 35 27.88 -5.87 -37.96
C LEU A 35 28.56 -5.08 -39.07
N GLY A 36 28.93 -5.74 -40.16
CA GLY A 36 29.50 -5.09 -41.33
C GLY A 36 30.79 -4.31 -41.08
N GLY A 37 31.64 -4.79 -40.15
CA GLY A 37 32.88 -4.11 -39.76
C GLY A 37 32.73 -2.94 -38.80
N MET A 38 31.48 -2.59 -38.46
CA MET A 38 31.14 -1.56 -37.47
C MET A 38 30.85 -2.18 -36.10
N THR A 39 31.12 -1.44 -35.03
CA THR A 39 30.74 -1.80 -33.67
C THR A 39 29.66 -0.85 -33.17
N PHE A 40 28.52 -1.42 -32.79
CA PHE A 40 27.40 -0.71 -32.18
C PHE A 40 27.38 -0.96 -30.66
N ILE A 41 27.17 0.11 -29.88
CA ILE A 41 27.16 0.06 -28.43
C ILE A 41 25.87 0.76 -27.97
N ASP A 42 25.05 0.08 -27.15
CA ASP A 42 23.92 0.70 -26.49
C ASP A 42 24.41 1.23 -25.14
N LEU A 43 24.48 2.56 -25.00
CA LEU A 43 24.88 3.25 -23.78
C LEU A 43 23.66 3.69 -23.03
N ARG A 44 23.58 3.33 -21.75
CA ARG A 44 22.44 3.59 -20.86
C ARG A 44 22.82 4.46 -19.68
N ASP A 45 21.95 5.43 -19.36
CA ASP A 45 21.94 6.13 -18.08
C ASP A 45 20.53 6.09 -17.45
N ARG A 46 20.27 6.90 -16.41
CA ARG A 46 18.94 7.01 -15.79
C ARG A 46 17.86 7.50 -16.76
N TYR A 47 18.23 8.31 -17.73
CA TYR A 47 17.32 9.04 -18.62
C TYR A 47 16.93 8.25 -19.86
N GLY A 48 17.76 7.30 -20.29
CA GLY A 48 17.47 6.49 -21.46
C GLY A 48 18.67 5.70 -21.99
N ILE A 49 18.54 5.31 -23.25
CA ILE A 49 19.56 4.54 -23.98
C ILE A 49 19.83 5.26 -25.29
N THR A 50 21.09 5.45 -25.62
CA THR A 50 21.51 5.98 -26.94
C THR A 50 22.43 4.97 -27.63
N GLN A 51 22.19 4.68 -28.91
CA GLN A 51 23.09 3.88 -29.73
C GLN A 51 24.32 4.71 -30.12
N LEU A 52 25.47 4.11 -29.93
CA LEU A 52 26.76 4.62 -30.37
C LEU A 52 27.26 3.75 -31.51
N VAL A 53 28.00 4.35 -32.47
CA VAL A 53 28.60 3.62 -33.58
C VAL A 53 30.06 3.97 -33.73
N VAL A 54 30.90 2.92 -33.82
CA VAL A 54 32.29 3.01 -34.28
C VAL A 54 32.30 2.53 -35.72
N SER A 55 32.64 3.41 -36.65
CA SER A 55 32.66 3.13 -38.09
C SER A 55 33.76 2.13 -38.45
N ALA A 56 33.63 1.45 -39.59
CA ALA A 56 34.62 0.49 -40.08
C ALA A 56 35.97 1.15 -40.44
N ASP A 57 35.95 2.45 -40.76
CA ASP A 57 37.09 3.29 -41.08
C ASP A 57 37.68 4.06 -39.89
N ALA A 58 37.20 3.78 -38.70
CA ALA A 58 37.68 4.42 -37.47
C ALA A 58 39.15 4.02 -37.16
N PRO A 59 39.89 4.88 -36.40
CA PRO A 59 41.23 4.53 -35.94
C PRO A 59 41.27 3.19 -35.20
N ALA A 60 42.29 2.37 -35.46
CA ALA A 60 42.41 1.03 -34.87
C ALA A 60 42.32 1.04 -33.35
N GLU A 61 42.90 2.02 -32.67
CA GLU A 61 42.83 2.20 -31.22
C GLU A 61 41.39 2.35 -30.72
N LEU A 62 40.56 3.11 -31.43
CA LEU A 62 39.15 3.28 -31.08
C LEU A 62 38.35 1.99 -31.25
N VAL A 63 38.64 1.25 -32.35
CA VAL A 63 38.03 -0.07 -32.62
C VAL A 63 38.43 -1.08 -31.53
N ASP A 64 39.71 -1.10 -31.13
CA ASP A 64 40.22 -2.01 -30.10
C ASP A 64 39.58 -1.75 -28.75
N VAL A 65 39.45 -0.48 -28.33
CA VAL A 65 38.74 -0.12 -27.10
C VAL A 65 37.29 -0.54 -27.20
N ALA A 66 36.58 -0.22 -28.29
CA ALA A 66 35.18 -0.61 -28.46
C ALA A 66 34.96 -2.12 -28.40
N ASN A 67 35.91 -2.89 -28.97
CA ASN A 67 35.87 -4.36 -28.95
C ASN A 67 36.17 -4.97 -27.56
N SER A 68 36.84 -4.24 -26.70
CA SER A 68 37.17 -4.67 -25.32
C SER A 68 36.06 -4.41 -24.30
N LEU A 69 35.00 -3.67 -24.68
CA LEU A 69 33.94 -3.30 -23.79
C LEU A 69 33.09 -4.51 -23.38
N GLY A 70 32.94 -4.68 -22.07
CA GLY A 70 32.01 -5.63 -21.45
C GLY A 70 30.68 -4.98 -21.04
N ARG A 71 29.69 -5.82 -20.75
CA ARG A 71 28.42 -5.35 -20.16
C ARG A 71 28.69 -4.61 -18.87
N GLU A 72 27.92 -3.53 -18.64
CA GLU A 72 27.97 -2.68 -17.46
C GLU A 72 29.31 -1.96 -17.22
N PHE A 73 30.24 -1.96 -18.20
CA PHE A 73 31.37 -1.04 -18.13
C PHE A 73 30.86 0.39 -18.10
N VAL A 74 31.45 1.22 -17.26
CA VAL A 74 31.17 2.66 -17.22
C VAL A 74 32.12 3.34 -18.19
N ILE A 75 31.56 4.03 -19.19
CA ILE A 75 32.34 4.71 -20.20
C ILE A 75 31.92 6.17 -20.37
N GLN A 76 32.88 7.00 -20.78
CA GLN A 76 32.63 8.32 -21.34
C GLN A 76 32.96 8.24 -22.82
N VAL A 77 32.12 8.85 -23.64
CA VAL A 77 32.31 8.88 -25.10
C VAL A 77 32.18 10.29 -25.65
N GLU A 78 32.97 10.57 -26.67
CA GLU A 78 32.87 11.79 -27.45
C GLU A 78 32.46 11.44 -28.89
N GLY A 79 31.58 12.21 -29.48
CA GLY A 79 31.13 11.95 -30.82
C GLY A 79 30.18 13.00 -31.37
N GLU A 80 29.72 12.76 -32.58
CA GLU A 80 28.77 13.60 -33.30
C GLU A 80 27.41 12.88 -33.41
N VAL A 81 26.34 13.60 -33.18
CA VAL A 81 24.98 13.10 -33.38
C VAL A 81 24.71 12.96 -34.86
N ILE A 82 24.40 11.77 -35.32
CA ILE A 82 23.99 11.48 -36.69
C ILE A 82 22.63 10.83 -36.77
N GLU A 83 21.96 10.96 -37.91
CA GLU A 83 20.71 10.25 -38.16
C GLU A 83 20.97 8.76 -38.39
N ARG A 84 20.19 7.87 -37.74
CA ARG A 84 20.28 6.42 -37.94
C ARG A 84 19.77 6.03 -39.33
N GLN A 85 20.49 5.14 -39.99
CA GLN A 85 20.03 4.52 -41.23
C GLN A 85 18.80 3.62 -41.00
N SER A 86 18.77 2.88 -39.89
CA SER A 86 17.64 2.03 -39.50
C SER A 86 17.05 2.55 -38.18
N LYS A 87 15.95 3.28 -38.30
CA LYS A 87 15.25 3.87 -37.14
C LYS A 87 14.62 2.80 -36.24
N ASN A 88 14.68 3.01 -34.94
CA ASN A 88 14.09 2.12 -33.91
C ASN A 88 13.02 2.85 -33.14
N THR A 89 11.74 2.61 -33.46
CA THR A 89 10.59 3.24 -32.81
C THR A 89 10.36 2.81 -31.36
N LYS A 90 11.10 1.81 -30.86
CA LYS A 90 11.01 1.34 -29.47
C LYS A 90 11.92 2.13 -28.51
N MET A 91 12.71 3.06 -29.01
CA MET A 91 13.61 3.90 -28.23
C MET A 91 13.32 5.37 -28.51
N ASP A 92 13.26 6.20 -27.49
CA ASP A 92 13.05 7.66 -27.63
C ASP A 92 14.14 8.33 -28.45
N THR A 93 15.38 7.82 -28.42
CA THR A 93 16.54 8.27 -29.20
C THR A 93 16.72 7.44 -30.48
N GLY A 94 15.74 6.62 -30.85
CA GLY A 94 15.89 5.61 -31.91
C GLY A 94 16.01 6.14 -33.32
N GLU A 95 15.91 7.46 -33.55
CA GLU A 95 16.10 8.11 -34.82
C GLU A 95 17.54 8.60 -35.02
N ILE A 96 18.33 8.67 -33.94
CA ILE A 96 19.71 9.14 -33.94
C ILE A 96 20.66 8.09 -33.39
N GLU A 97 21.93 8.25 -33.72
CA GLU A 97 23.06 7.55 -33.10
C GLU A 97 24.24 8.48 -32.96
N ILE A 98 25.22 8.12 -32.15
CA ILE A 98 26.42 8.93 -31.97
C ILE A 98 27.58 8.26 -32.71
N LYS A 99 28.10 8.93 -33.74
CA LYS A 99 29.36 8.53 -34.42
C LYS A 99 30.52 8.89 -33.49
N LEU A 100 31.21 7.89 -32.96
CA LEU A 100 32.22 8.08 -31.94
C LEU A 100 33.54 8.59 -32.53
N SER A 101 34.17 9.52 -31.82
CA SER A 101 35.55 9.99 -32.03
C SER A 101 36.48 9.54 -30.89
N ALA A 102 35.97 9.33 -29.67
CA ALA A 102 36.76 8.83 -28.55
C ALA A 102 35.90 7.98 -27.60
N ILE A 103 36.54 7.03 -26.91
CA ILE A 103 35.98 6.22 -25.83
C ILE A 103 36.98 6.18 -24.67
N HIS A 104 36.50 6.56 -23.48
CA HIS A 104 37.27 6.48 -22.24
C HIS A 104 36.58 5.50 -21.30
N VAL A 105 37.24 4.40 -20.93
CA VAL A 105 36.74 3.46 -19.93
C VAL A 105 36.98 4.05 -18.54
N LEU A 106 35.92 4.53 -17.90
CA LEU A 106 35.99 5.11 -16.57
C LEU A 106 36.10 4.03 -15.50
N ASN A 107 35.39 2.91 -15.69
CA ASN A 107 35.46 1.75 -14.79
C ASN A 107 35.04 0.48 -15.53
N LYS A 108 35.72 -0.63 -15.23
CA LYS A 108 35.34 -1.96 -15.72
C LYS A 108 34.32 -2.60 -14.79
N SER A 109 33.53 -3.52 -15.31
CA SER A 109 32.59 -4.34 -14.56
C SER A 109 32.90 -5.82 -14.74
N VAL A 110 32.66 -6.61 -13.71
CA VAL A 110 32.53 -8.06 -13.87
C VAL A 110 31.17 -8.37 -14.49
N THR A 111 30.99 -9.57 -15.02
CA THR A 111 29.70 -10.00 -15.57
C THR A 111 28.63 -9.93 -14.48
N PRO A 112 27.53 -9.19 -14.67
CA PRO A 112 26.43 -9.14 -13.71
C PRO A 112 25.83 -10.52 -13.46
N PRO A 113 25.32 -10.79 -12.24
CA PRO A 113 24.73 -12.09 -11.90
C PRO A 113 23.38 -12.37 -12.57
N PHE A 114 22.79 -11.37 -13.23
CA PHE A 114 21.57 -11.45 -14.03
C PHE A 114 21.57 -10.36 -15.11
N THR A 115 20.72 -10.52 -16.11
CA THR A 115 20.58 -9.56 -17.20
C THR A 115 19.82 -8.31 -16.72
N ILE A 116 20.42 -7.12 -16.94
CA ILE A 116 19.84 -5.81 -16.56
C ILE A 116 18.99 -5.31 -17.73
N GLU A 117 17.84 -5.93 -17.92
CA GLU A 117 16.81 -5.62 -18.92
C GLU A 117 15.43 -5.64 -18.26
N ASP A 118 14.39 -5.16 -18.96
CA ASP A 118 13.04 -5.04 -18.38
C ASP A 118 12.51 -6.41 -17.95
N GLU A 119 12.73 -7.45 -18.74
CA GLU A 119 12.56 -8.85 -18.36
C GLU A 119 13.93 -9.42 -17.95
N SER A 120 14.06 -9.78 -16.68
CA SER A 120 15.32 -10.31 -16.13
C SER A 120 15.23 -11.82 -15.95
N ASP A 121 16.36 -12.50 -16.19
CA ASP A 121 16.57 -13.91 -15.88
C ASP A 121 16.94 -14.18 -14.40
N GLY A 122 17.08 -13.11 -13.60
CA GLY A 122 17.37 -13.19 -12.16
C GLY A 122 16.12 -13.49 -11.32
N GLY A 123 16.18 -14.53 -10.48
CA GLY A 123 15.17 -14.78 -9.46
C GLY A 123 15.16 -13.71 -8.35
N ASP A 124 14.09 -13.68 -7.55
CA ASP A 124 13.88 -12.64 -6.53
C ASP A 124 15.02 -12.54 -5.51
N ASP A 125 15.58 -13.66 -5.08
CA ASP A 125 16.65 -13.69 -4.08
C ASP A 125 17.94 -13.05 -4.61
N ILE A 126 18.32 -13.35 -5.87
CA ILE A 126 19.54 -12.79 -6.45
C ILE A 126 19.35 -11.30 -6.77
N ARG A 127 18.16 -10.90 -7.21
CA ARG A 127 17.83 -9.49 -7.43
C ARG A 127 17.81 -8.69 -6.12
N ALA A 128 17.31 -9.29 -5.02
CA ALA A 128 17.35 -8.67 -3.70
C ALA A 128 18.80 -8.51 -3.21
N LYS A 129 19.66 -9.51 -3.40
CA LYS A 129 21.08 -9.45 -3.02
C LYS A 129 21.86 -8.39 -3.80
N TYR A 130 21.55 -8.23 -5.08
CA TYR A 130 22.18 -7.22 -5.93
C TYR A 130 21.20 -6.10 -6.31
N ARG A 131 20.45 -5.64 -5.33
CA ARG A 131 19.38 -4.64 -5.52
C ARG A 131 19.83 -3.39 -6.26
N TYR A 132 21.05 -2.93 -6.05
CA TYR A 132 21.65 -1.80 -6.76
C TYR A 132 21.82 -2.04 -8.29
N LEU A 133 21.88 -3.30 -8.75
CA LEU A 133 21.84 -3.64 -10.17
C LEU A 133 20.39 -3.74 -10.66
N ASP A 134 19.51 -4.32 -9.88
CA ASP A 134 18.09 -4.43 -10.20
C ASP A 134 17.44 -3.05 -10.37
N LEU A 135 17.84 -2.06 -9.56
CA LEU A 135 17.42 -0.66 -9.66
C LEU A 135 17.81 0.04 -10.99
N ARG A 136 18.71 -0.53 -11.79
CA ARG A 136 19.04 -0.02 -13.13
C ARG A 136 17.97 -0.39 -14.18
N ARG A 137 17.11 -1.37 -13.89
CA ARG A 137 16.05 -1.82 -14.79
C ARG A 137 14.91 -0.79 -14.84
N ASN A 138 14.29 -0.61 -16.02
CA ASN A 138 13.23 0.38 -16.20
C ASN A 138 12.03 0.18 -15.25
N PRO A 139 11.51 -1.03 -14.99
CA PRO A 139 10.36 -1.18 -14.10
C PRO A 139 10.59 -0.55 -12.72
N LEU A 140 11.72 -0.86 -12.07
CA LEU A 140 12.04 -0.31 -10.75
C LEU A 140 12.45 1.16 -10.79
N LYS A 141 13.20 1.56 -11.81
CA LYS A 141 13.53 2.96 -12.05
C LYS A 141 12.26 3.80 -12.16
N ASN A 142 11.30 3.37 -12.98
CA ASN A 142 10.05 4.08 -13.21
C ASN A 142 9.18 4.11 -11.94
N ALA A 143 9.17 3.05 -11.14
CA ALA A 143 8.50 3.02 -9.85
C ALA A 143 9.06 4.08 -8.89
N LEU A 144 10.40 4.23 -8.81
CA LEU A 144 11.02 5.27 -7.98
C LEU A 144 10.82 6.69 -8.55
N VAL A 145 10.78 6.85 -9.87
CA VAL A 145 10.42 8.13 -10.51
C VAL A 145 8.99 8.52 -10.20
N LEU A 146 8.04 7.56 -10.26
CA LEU A 146 6.66 7.77 -9.88
C LEU A 146 6.55 8.19 -8.40
N ARG A 147 7.23 7.46 -7.50
CA ARG A 147 7.31 7.79 -6.08
C ARG A 147 7.81 9.22 -5.85
N HIS A 148 8.86 9.63 -6.55
CA HIS A 148 9.40 10.98 -6.48
C HIS A 148 8.38 12.03 -6.92
N LYS A 149 7.69 11.79 -8.06
CA LYS A 149 6.64 12.70 -8.56
C LYS A 149 5.50 12.87 -7.55
N ILE A 150 5.00 11.77 -7.00
CA ILE A 150 3.93 11.80 -5.99
C ILE A 150 4.38 12.62 -4.77
N ALA A 151 5.59 12.36 -4.24
CA ALA A 151 6.11 13.10 -3.08
C ALA A 151 6.21 14.60 -3.35
N HIS A 152 6.62 14.98 -4.56
CA HIS A 152 6.73 16.39 -4.96
C HIS A 152 5.36 17.05 -5.03
N GLU A 153 4.39 16.42 -5.69
CA GLU A 153 3.02 16.93 -5.78
C GLU A 153 2.32 17.03 -4.43
N VAL A 154 2.53 16.06 -3.53
CA VAL A 154 2.01 16.14 -2.14
C VAL A 154 2.55 17.38 -1.43
N ARG A 155 3.87 17.64 -1.52
CA ARG A 155 4.47 18.84 -0.89
C ARG A 155 3.93 20.12 -1.49
N ASN A 156 3.84 20.20 -2.80
CA ASN A 156 3.30 21.37 -3.49
C ASN A 156 1.86 21.67 -3.07
N PHE A 157 1.02 20.63 -3.03
CA PHE A 157 -0.37 20.76 -2.62
C PHE A 157 -0.49 21.23 -1.16
N LEU A 158 0.19 20.55 -0.24
CA LEU A 158 0.07 20.85 1.20
C LEU A 158 0.64 22.22 1.53
N ASP A 159 1.78 22.61 0.94
CA ASP A 159 2.33 23.97 1.05
C ASP A 159 1.33 25.02 0.56
N SER A 160 0.68 24.80 -0.59
CA SER A 160 -0.35 25.70 -1.13
C SER A 160 -1.57 25.87 -0.24
N LYS A 161 -1.82 24.91 0.66
CA LYS A 161 -2.90 24.93 1.66
C LYS A 161 -2.44 25.44 3.03
N GLY A 162 -1.21 25.90 3.13
CA GLY A 162 -0.64 26.47 4.36
C GLY A 162 -0.22 25.44 5.40
N PHE A 163 0.02 24.19 4.98
CA PHE A 163 0.63 23.20 5.85
C PHE A 163 2.14 23.42 5.95
N MET A 164 2.68 23.23 7.14
CA MET A 164 4.10 23.30 7.41
C MET A 164 4.69 21.90 7.54
N GLU A 165 5.75 21.58 6.78
CA GLU A 165 6.50 20.32 6.93
C GLU A 165 7.41 20.43 8.16
N ILE A 166 7.12 19.63 9.20
CA ILE A 166 7.87 19.66 10.46
C ILE A 166 8.33 18.25 10.80
N GLU A 167 9.64 18.08 11.01
CA GLU A 167 10.23 16.82 11.43
C GLU A 167 9.96 16.55 12.91
N THR A 168 9.65 15.30 13.21
CA THR A 168 9.47 14.79 14.57
C THR A 168 10.57 13.77 14.91
N PRO A 169 10.90 13.56 16.20
CA PRO A 169 12.00 12.68 16.57
C PRO A 169 11.70 11.19 16.27
N TYR A 170 12.75 10.45 15.92
CA TYR A 170 12.72 8.98 15.80
C TYR A 170 13.10 8.26 17.10
N LEU A 171 13.89 8.87 17.97
CA LEU A 171 14.23 8.31 19.27
C LEU A 171 13.24 8.82 20.31
N ILE A 172 12.17 8.04 20.55
CA ILE A 172 11.07 8.43 21.42
C ILE A 172 10.89 7.43 22.56
N LYS A 173 9.98 7.71 23.47
CA LYS A 173 9.50 6.76 24.46
C LYS A 173 8.56 5.75 23.79
N SER A 174 8.64 4.47 24.21
CA SER A 174 7.66 3.47 23.77
C SER A 174 6.23 3.94 24.06
N THR A 175 5.41 3.95 23.02
CA THR A 175 3.98 4.30 23.10
C THR A 175 3.18 3.19 22.41
N PRO A 176 2.25 2.53 23.11
CA PRO A 176 1.50 1.42 22.53
C PRO A 176 0.48 1.94 21.50
N GLU A 177 0.74 1.69 20.22
CA GLU A 177 -0.15 2.04 19.09
C GLU A 177 -0.66 0.79 18.33
N GLY A 178 -0.67 -0.38 19.00
CA GLY A 178 -1.20 -1.62 18.44
C GLY A 178 -0.15 -2.61 17.91
N ALA A 179 0.98 -2.15 17.37
CA ALA A 179 2.10 -3.00 16.96
C ALA A 179 3.17 -3.12 18.05
N ARG A 180 4.15 -4.02 17.86
CA ARG A 180 5.36 -4.04 18.68
C ARG A 180 6.32 -2.95 18.22
N ASP A 181 7.04 -2.35 19.19
CA ASP A 181 8.06 -1.36 18.92
C ASP A 181 9.41 -2.00 18.59
N PHE A 182 10.14 -1.38 17.67
CA PHE A 182 11.60 -1.55 17.61
C PHE A 182 12.24 -0.69 18.69
N VAL A 183 13.11 -1.28 19.52
CA VAL A 183 13.76 -0.60 20.61
C VAL A 183 15.25 -0.40 20.37
N VAL A 184 15.78 0.75 20.82
CA VAL A 184 17.18 1.14 20.69
C VAL A 184 17.73 1.40 22.09
N PRO A 185 18.75 0.67 22.55
CA PRO A 185 19.32 0.88 23.89
C PRO A 185 20.01 2.23 24.01
N SER A 186 19.91 2.84 25.20
CA SER A 186 20.58 4.11 25.51
C SER A 186 21.94 3.83 26.16
N ARG A 187 23.04 4.23 25.53
CA ARG A 187 24.37 4.14 26.14
C ARG A 187 24.51 5.06 27.37
N MET A 188 23.85 6.20 27.36
CA MET A 188 23.97 7.20 28.45
C MET A 188 23.14 6.83 29.69
N ASN A 189 22.09 6.00 29.51
CA ASN A 189 21.18 5.62 30.59
C ASN A 189 21.04 4.10 30.59
N ALA A 190 21.91 3.45 31.38
CA ALA A 190 21.94 1.98 31.47
C ALA A 190 20.56 1.40 31.83
N GLY A 191 20.09 0.42 31.06
CA GLY A 191 18.79 -0.22 31.27
C GLY A 191 17.61 0.55 30.70
N GLU A 192 17.80 1.73 30.08
CA GLU A 192 16.77 2.48 29.40
C GLU A 192 16.88 2.35 27.87
N PHE A 193 15.73 2.43 27.19
CA PHE A 193 15.62 2.25 25.75
C PHE A 193 14.79 3.37 25.14
N TYR A 194 15.22 3.80 23.96
CA TYR A 194 14.34 4.49 23.03
C TYR A 194 13.52 3.49 22.24
N ALA A 195 12.37 3.91 21.76
CA ALA A 195 11.61 3.19 20.74
C ALA A 195 11.62 3.98 19.43
N LEU A 196 11.54 3.25 18.28
CA LEU A 196 11.30 3.87 16.99
C LEU A 196 9.78 4.08 16.81
N PRO A 197 9.31 5.25 16.30
CA PRO A 197 7.91 5.60 16.27
C PRO A 197 7.12 4.73 15.29
N GLN A 198 5.96 4.24 15.74
CA GLN A 198 4.98 3.59 14.87
C GLN A 198 4.24 4.59 13.99
N SER A 199 4.10 5.82 14.48
CA SER A 199 3.61 7.01 13.79
C SER A 199 4.03 8.26 14.59
N PRO A 200 3.97 9.48 14.02
CA PRO A 200 4.21 10.72 14.78
C PRO A 200 2.96 11.21 15.55
N GLN A 201 2.01 10.33 15.87
CA GLN A 201 0.69 10.67 16.42
C GLN A 201 0.74 11.64 17.59
N THR A 202 1.58 11.36 18.59
CA THR A 202 1.66 12.20 19.78
C THR A 202 2.30 13.56 19.51
N PHE A 203 3.30 13.60 18.65
CA PHE A 203 4.00 14.84 18.32
C PHE A 203 3.16 15.77 17.45
N LYS A 204 2.40 15.25 16.48
CA LYS A 204 1.53 16.09 15.67
C LYS A 204 0.40 16.73 16.49
N GLN A 205 -0.14 16.03 17.49
CA GLN A 205 -1.10 16.61 18.43
C GLN A 205 -0.44 17.68 19.31
N LEU A 206 0.81 17.47 19.77
CA LEU A 206 1.57 18.51 20.48
C LEU A 206 1.83 19.75 19.61
N LEU A 207 2.03 19.58 18.30
CA LEU A 207 2.16 20.70 17.37
C LEU A 207 0.86 21.51 17.25
N MET A 208 -0.30 20.85 17.33
CA MET A 208 -1.59 21.56 17.39
C MET A 208 -1.71 22.38 18.68
N VAL A 209 -1.34 21.81 19.84
CA VAL A 209 -1.27 22.54 21.12
C VAL A 209 -0.28 23.71 21.04
N ALA A 210 0.83 23.53 20.30
CA ALA A 210 1.83 24.58 20.09
C ALA A 210 1.40 25.67 19.09
N GLY A 211 0.23 25.55 18.44
CA GLY A 211 -0.35 26.57 17.58
C GLY A 211 0.14 26.57 16.13
N TYR A 212 0.63 25.42 15.63
CA TYR A 212 1.09 25.31 14.23
C TYR A 212 -0.04 25.13 13.21
N ASP A 213 -1.28 25.03 13.64
CA ASP A 213 -2.52 24.94 12.84
C ASP A 213 -2.57 23.80 11.81
N ARG A 214 -1.60 23.71 10.91
CA ARG A 214 -1.56 22.73 9.82
C ARG A 214 -0.15 22.16 9.70
N TYR A 215 -0.03 20.90 10.04
CA TYR A 215 1.22 20.14 10.02
C TYR A 215 1.14 19.04 8.98
N PHE A 216 2.26 18.77 8.32
CA PHE A 216 2.47 17.51 7.63
C PHE A 216 3.92 17.04 7.73
N GLN A 217 4.14 15.75 7.44
CA GLN A 217 5.47 15.17 7.29
C GLN A 217 5.39 13.94 6.37
N ILE A 218 6.32 13.82 5.42
CA ILE A 218 6.55 12.54 4.73
C ILE A 218 7.55 11.75 5.58
N VAL A 219 7.03 10.91 6.47
CA VAL A 219 7.77 10.36 7.62
C VAL A 219 7.97 8.85 7.52
N ARG A 220 9.15 8.37 7.97
CA ARG A 220 9.41 6.96 8.18
C ARG A 220 8.78 6.49 9.49
N CYS A 221 8.02 5.39 9.40
CA CYS A 221 7.39 4.72 10.53
C CYS A 221 7.91 3.30 10.66
N PHE A 222 7.84 2.73 11.87
CA PHE A 222 8.43 1.45 12.21
C PHE A 222 7.43 0.58 12.97
N ARG A 223 7.18 -0.65 12.51
CA ARG A 223 6.30 -1.61 13.18
C ARG A 223 6.86 -3.00 13.09
N ASP A 224 7.06 -3.65 14.24
CA ASP A 224 7.50 -5.05 14.30
C ASP A 224 6.27 -5.97 14.22
N GLU A 225 5.81 -6.20 13.00
CA GLU A 225 4.66 -7.01 12.64
C GLU A 225 5.01 -8.08 11.61
N ASP A 226 4.10 -9.04 11.41
CA ASP A 226 4.23 -10.04 10.36
C ASP A 226 4.22 -9.38 8.97
N LEU A 227 5.21 -9.73 8.17
CA LEU A 227 5.41 -9.14 6.85
C LEU A 227 4.51 -9.78 5.80
N ARG A 228 4.01 -8.94 4.89
CA ARG A 228 3.19 -9.31 3.73
C ARG A 228 3.66 -8.54 2.50
N ALA A 229 3.04 -8.78 1.35
CA ALA A 229 3.36 -8.06 0.10
C ALA A 229 3.16 -6.54 0.23
N ASP A 230 2.20 -6.11 1.05
CA ASP A 230 1.82 -4.73 1.32
C ASP A 230 2.29 -4.18 2.68
N ARG A 231 3.19 -4.90 3.38
CA ARG A 231 3.74 -4.51 4.70
C ARG A 231 5.24 -4.66 4.74
N GLN A 232 5.89 -3.65 5.33
CA GLN A 232 7.32 -3.61 5.63
C GLN A 232 7.52 -3.20 7.09
N PRO A 233 8.60 -3.63 7.77
CA PRO A 233 8.87 -3.26 9.16
C PRO A 233 9.20 -1.76 9.30
N GLU A 234 9.67 -1.16 8.23
CA GLU A 234 9.86 0.28 8.06
C GLU A 234 9.15 0.73 6.77
N PHE A 235 8.29 1.72 6.88
CA PHE A 235 7.45 2.22 5.78
C PHE A 235 7.29 3.73 5.87
N THR A 236 6.74 4.34 4.83
CA THR A 236 6.59 5.80 4.78
C THR A 236 5.12 6.19 4.83
N GLN A 237 4.79 7.20 5.62
CA GLN A 237 3.47 7.84 5.65
C GLN A 237 3.56 9.29 5.16
N ILE A 238 2.48 9.77 4.53
CA ILE A 238 2.16 11.18 4.46
C ILE A 238 1.27 11.43 5.67
N ASP A 239 1.83 12.01 6.71
CA ASP A 239 1.15 12.25 7.98
C ASP A 239 0.74 13.72 8.09
N CYS A 240 -0.52 13.99 8.45
CA CYS A 240 -1.08 15.33 8.49
C CYS A 240 -1.96 15.52 9.73
N GLU A 241 -1.99 16.78 10.25
CA GLU A 241 -2.88 17.19 11.33
C GLU A 241 -3.29 18.65 11.14
N MET A 242 -4.53 19.00 11.50
CA MET A 242 -5.12 20.32 11.34
C MET A 242 -5.86 20.73 12.62
N SER A 243 -5.71 22.00 13.03
CA SER A 243 -6.46 22.61 14.13
C SER A 243 -7.73 23.29 13.65
N PHE A 244 -8.71 23.45 14.57
CA PHE A 244 -9.99 24.15 14.35
C PHE A 244 -10.79 23.57 13.19
N VAL A 245 -10.88 22.23 13.13
CA VAL A 245 -11.54 21.48 12.06
C VAL A 245 -12.53 20.47 12.61
N GLU A 246 -13.54 20.19 11.80
CA GLU A 246 -14.44 19.06 11.91
C GLU A 246 -14.12 17.99 10.85
N GLN A 247 -14.80 16.85 10.90
CA GLN A 247 -14.59 15.74 9.96
C GLN A 247 -14.62 16.20 8.50
N GLU A 248 -15.63 16.99 8.12
CA GLU A 248 -15.81 17.42 6.73
C GLU A 248 -14.68 18.29 6.22
N ASP A 249 -14.07 19.13 7.07
CA ASP A 249 -12.92 19.97 6.69
C ASP A 249 -11.72 19.10 6.32
N VAL A 250 -11.48 18.05 7.11
CA VAL A 250 -10.41 17.07 6.86
C VAL A 250 -10.69 16.30 5.57
N LEU A 251 -11.89 15.72 5.43
CA LEU A 251 -12.26 14.95 4.25
C LEU A 251 -12.13 15.78 2.97
N ASN A 252 -12.68 16.99 2.96
CA ASN A 252 -12.64 17.87 1.79
C ASN A 252 -11.21 18.27 1.40
N THR A 253 -10.36 18.57 2.38
CA THR A 253 -8.96 18.95 2.14
C THR A 253 -8.19 17.80 1.48
N PHE A 254 -8.30 16.59 2.01
CA PHE A 254 -7.54 15.45 1.49
C PHE A 254 -8.17 14.80 0.26
N GLU A 255 -9.48 14.96 0.08
CA GLU A 255 -10.13 14.64 -1.19
C GLU A 255 -9.60 15.52 -2.33
N GLU A 256 -9.45 16.82 -2.11
CA GLU A 256 -8.85 17.74 -3.08
C GLU A 256 -7.38 17.36 -3.36
N MET A 257 -6.60 16.98 -2.33
CA MET A 257 -5.24 16.49 -2.50
C MET A 257 -5.21 15.27 -3.42
N MET A 258 -6.04 14.27 -3.14
CA MET A 258 -6.07 13.04 -3.93
C MET A 258 -6.49 13.31 -5.37
N ARG A 259 -7.51 14.16 -5.62
CA ARG A 259 -7.88 14.58 -6.98
C ARG A 259 -6.71 15.24 -7.71
N THR A 260 -5.98 16.12 -7.03
CA THR A 260 -4.79 16.78 -7.58
C THR A 260 -3.71 15.76 -7.96
N LEU A 261 -3.45 14.79 -7.09
CA LEU A 261 -2.49 13.72 -7.36
C LEU A 261 -2.91 12.86 -8.56
N PHE A 262 -4.17 12.41 -8.61
CA PHE A 262 -4.68 11.64 -9.74
C PHE A 262 -4.56 12.41 -11.05
N LYS A 263 -4.91 13.69 -11.04
CA LYS A 263 -4.81 14.53 -12.25
C LYS A 263 -3.38 14.79 -12.68
N ASN A 264 -2.52 15.26 -11.78
CA ASN A 264 -1.18 15.74 -12.13
C ASN A 264 -0.18 14.59 -12.36
N VAL A 265 -0.38 13.44 -11.72
CA VAL A 265 0.55 12.31 -11.81
C VAL A 265 0.12 11.28 -12.85
N LEU A 266 -1.18 10.98 -12.93
CA LEU A 266 -1.74 9.92 -13.78
C LEU A 266 -2.58 10.46 -14.95
N ASP A 267 -2.91 11.76 -14.97
CA ASP A 267 -3.89 12.38 -15.88
C ASP A 267 -5.27 11.68 -15.84
N VAL A 268 -5.70 11.30 -14.65
CA VAL A 268 -6.99 10.66 -14.36
C VAL A 268 -7.88 11.61 -13.58
N ASP A 269 -9.14 11.73 -13.98
CA ASP A 269 -10.16 12.44 -13.22
C ASP A 269 -10.94 11.44 -12.36
N ILE A 270 -11.06 11.73 -11.05
CA ILE A 270 -11.87 10.96 -10.11
C ILE A 270 -13.11 11.75 -9.67
N PRO A 271 -14.17 11.09 -9.15
CA PRO A 271 -15.41 11.77 -8.75
C PRO A 271 -15.22 12.95 -7.81
N ASN A 272 -16.11 13.91 -7.89
CA ASN A 272 -16.18 15.07 -6.99
C ASN A 272 -17.66 15.41 -6.67
N PRO A 273 -18.13 15.25 -5.42
CA PRO A 273 -17.42 14.68 -4.27
C PRO A 273 -17.19 13.16 -4.41
N LEU A 274 -16.27 12.62 -3.62
CA LEU A 274 -16.09 11.17 -3.52
C LEU A 274 -17.28 10.53 -2.79
N PRO A 275 -17.65 9.30 -3.15
CA PRO A 275 -18.67 8.55 -2.41
C PRO A 275 -18.25 8.37 -0.94
N ARG A 276 -19.23 8.45 -0.04
CA ARG A 276 -19.09 8.15 1.39
C ARG A 276 -19.96 6.95 1.73
N MET A 277 -19.41 6.01 2.43
CA MET A 277 -20.08 4.79 2.85
C MET A 277 -19.86 4.59 4.35
N SER A 278 -20.92 4.28 5.09
CA SER A 278 -20.75 3.92 6.50
C SER A 278 -20.00 2.59 6.63
N TRP A 279 -19.29 2.41 7.73
CA TRP A 279 -18.65 1.13 8.04
C TRP A 279 -19.67 -0.02 8.05
N TYR A 280 -20.87 0.22 8.55
CA TYR A 280 -21.94 -0.78 8.58
C TYR A 280 -22.38 -1.21 7.18
N ASP A 281 -22.58 -0.25 6.27
CA ASP A 281 -22.89 -0.54 4.87
C ASP A 281 -21.75 -1.28 4.16
N ALA A 282 -20.50 -0.91 4.44
CA ALA A 282 -19.33 -1.58 3.87
C ALA A 282 -19.26 -3.05 4.33
N MET A 283 -19.48 -3.30 5.62
CA MET A 283 -19.50 -4.66 6.16
C MET A 283 -20.72 -5.45 5.69
N ASP A 284 -21.91 -4.86 5.65
CA ASP A 284 -23.12 -5.55 5.26
C ASP A 284 -23.14 -5.88 3.73
N LYS A 285 -22.64 -4.98 2.87
CA LYS A 285 -22.67 -5.15 1.41
C LYS A 285 -21.43 -5.80 0.81
N TYR A 286 -20.28 -5.65 1.47
CA TYR A 286 -18.98 -6.09 0.92
C TYR A 286 -18.17 -6.99 1.85
N GLY A 287 -18.56 -7.10 3.12
CA GLY A 287 -17.86 -7.91 4.12
C GLY A 287 -16.46 -7.39 4.47
N SER A 288 -16.21 -6.11 4.23
CA SER A 288 -14.91 -5.46 4.45
C SER A 288 -15.08 -3.98 4.71
N ASP A 289 -14.29 -3.44 5.61
CA ASP A 289 -14.13 -2.00 5.87
C ASP A 289 -13.34 -1.25 4.78
N LYS A 290 -12.79 -1.98 3.82
CA LYS A 290 -12.07 -1.47 2.64
C LYS A 290 -12.56 -2.15 1.36
N PRO A 291 -13.81 -1.88 0.93
CA PRO A 291 -14.42 -2.56 -0.19
C PRO A 291 -13.79 -2.17 -1.53
N ASP A 292 -13.66 -3.14 -2.43
CA ASP A 292 -13.43 -2.87 -3.85
C ASP A 292 -14.78 -2.68 -4.54
N VAL A 293 -15.09 -1.45 -4.93
CA VAL A 293 -16.38 -1.09 -5.52
C VAL A 293 -16.33 -0.97 -7.06
N ARG A 294 -15.23 -1.42 -7.70
CA ARG A 294 -15.11 -1.44 -9.17
C ARG A 294 -16.09 -2.41 -9.85
N PHE A 295 -16.64 -3.35 -9.11
CA PHE A 295 -17.60 -4.34 -9.60
C PHE A 295 -18.71 -4.54 -8.57
N GLY A 296 -19.85 -5.06 -9.02
CA GLY A 296 -21.00 -5.39 -8.18
C GLY A 296 -20.74 -6.56 -7.25
N MET A 297 -21.61 -7.60 -7.27
CA MET A 297 -21.48 -8.81 -6.45
C MET A 297 -21.58 -8.49 -4.95
N THR A 298 -22.57 -7.68 -4.56
CA THR A 298 -22.82 -7.34 -3.16
C THR A 298 -23.34 -8.55 -2.37
N ILE A 299 -23.09 -8.54 -1.07
CA ILE A 299 -23.62 -9.54 -0.13
C ILE A 299 -25.08 -9.22 0.14
N HIS A 300 -25.93 -10.26 0.13
CA HIS A 300 -27.34 -10.19 0.46
C HIS A 300 -27.63 -11.13 1.63
N GLU A 301 -28.40 -10.66 2.60
CA GLU A 301 -28.85 -11.50 3.73
C GLU A 301 -29.99 -12.41 3.28
N LEU A 302 -29.86 -13.69 3.54
CA LEU A 302 -30.80 -14.75 3.15
C LEU A 302 -31.37 -15.49 4.36
N THR A 303 -31.07 -15.06 5.59
CA THR A 303 -31.36 -15.77 6.85
C THR A 303 -32.84 -16.17 6.95
N SER A 304 -33.76 -15.23 6.69
CA SER A 304 -35.21 -15.47 6.79
C SER A 304 -35.76 -16.45 5.76
N LEU A 305 -35.12 -16.54 4.58
CA LEU A 305 -35.50 -17.46 3.50
C LEU A 305 -34.85 -18.83 3.67
N ALA A 306 -33.70 -18.88 4.36
CA ALA A 306 -32.88 -20.06 4.47
C ALA A 306 -33.20 -20.91 5.70
N GLN A 307 -33.74 -20.32 6.75
CA GLN A 307 -34.02 -21.02 8.02
C GLN A 307 -35.42 -21.63 8.06
N GLY A 308 -35.60 -22.68 8.89
CA GLY A 308 -36.93 -23.31 9.11
C GLY A 308 -37.27 -24.45 8.13
N HIS A 309 -36.32 -24.89 7.31
CA HIS A 309 -36.55 -25.92 6.29
C HIS A 309 -35.86 -27.26 6.59
N GLY A 310 -35.31 -27.44 7.82
CA GLY A 310 -34.71 -28.68 8.29
C GLY A 310 -33.26 -28.90 7.78
N PHE A 311 -32.63 -27.87 7.20
CA PHE A 311 -31.20 -27.88 6.93
C PHE A 311 -30.44 -27.34 8.14
N SER A 312 -30.00 -28.24 9.00
CA SER A 312 -29.41 -27.92 10.31
C SER A 312 -28.24 -26.94 10.26
N VAL A 313 -27.51 -26.88 9.13
CA VAL A 313 -26.40 -25.94 8.94
C VAL A 313 -26.88 -24.48 8.90
N PHE A 314 -28.07 -24.23 8.33
CA PHE A 314 -28.66 -22.89 8.30
C PHE A 314 -29.53 -22.63 9.54
N ASP A 315 -30.24 -23.65 10.01
CA ASP A 315 -31.17 -23.51 11.14
C ASP A 315 -30.47 -23.21 12.47
N SER A 316 -29.17 -23.51 12.59
CA SER A 316 -28.39 -23.37 13.84
C SER A 316 -27.49 -22.14 13.89
N VAL A 317 -27.55 -21.24 12.91
CA VAL A 317 -26.63 -20.09 12.83
C VAL A 317 -27.38 -18.76 12.91
N GLU A 318 -26.65 -17.71 13.29
CA GLU A 318 -27.19 -16.34 13.38
C GLU A 318 -27.49 -15.74 11.99
N TYR A 319 -26.64 -16.02 11.00
CA TYR A 319 -26.65 -15.34 9.72
C TYR A 319 -26.36 -16.30 8.56
N VAL A 320 -27.15 -16.15 7.50
CA VAL A 320 -26.93 -16.77 6.17
C VAL A 320 -26.86 -15.67 5.14
N GLY A 321 -25.79 -15.58 4.39
CA GLY A 321 -25.60 -14.58 3.34
C GLY A 321 -25.11 -15.17 2.05
N GLY A 322 -25.41 -14.50 0.94
CA GLY A 322 -25.03 -14.94 -0.39
C GLY A 322 -24.53 -13.80 -1.28
N ILE A 323 -23.73 -14.18 -2.28
CA ILE A 323 -23.31 -13.31 -3.39
C ILE A 323 -23.74 -13.92 -4.72
N ALA A 324 -24.19 -13.10 -5.66
CA ALA A 324 -24.50 -13.51 -7.02
C ALA A 324 -23.30 -13.25 -7.95
N VAL A 325 -22.82 -14.30 -8.60
CA VAL A 325 -21.71 -14.25 -9.55
C VAL A 325 -22.28 -14.28 -10.96
N GLU A 326 -22.24 -13.14 -11.62
CA GLU A 326 -22.84 -12.95 -12.94
C GLU A 326 -22.22 -13.88 -13.99
N GLY A 327 -23.07 -14.54 -14.79
CA GLY A 327 -22.66 -15.42 -15.88
C GLY A 327 -21.95 -16.71 -15.49
N ALA A 328 -21.97 -17.09 -14.21
CA ALA A 328 -21.20 -18.24 -13.71
C ALA A 328 -22.04 -19.52 -13.46
N ALA A 329 -23.28 -19.60 -13.94
CA ALA A 329 -24.14 -20.78 -13.79
C ALA A 329 -23.50 -22.06 -14.37
N ASP A 330 -22.65 -21.92 -15.40
CA ASP A 330 -22.00 -23.05 -16.10
C ASP A 330 -20.77 -23.62 -15.36
N TYR A 331 -20.43 -23.11 -14.15
CA TYR A 331 -19.36 -23.68 -13.36
C TYR A 331 -19.53 -25.19 -13.22
N THR A 332 -18.48 -25.94 -13.59
CA THR A 332 -18.48 -27.39 -13.49
C THR A 332 -18.44 -27.84 -12.03
N ARG A 333 -18.85 -29.11 -11.78
CA ARG A 333 -18.75 -29.70 -10.44
C ARG A 333 -17.33 -29.59 -9.88
N LYS A 334 -16.31 -29.84 -10.72
CA LYS A 334 -14.91 -29.72 -10.30
C LYS A 334 -14.56 -28.32 -9.81
N GLN A 335 -14.98 -27.27 -10.53
CA GLN A 335 -14.75 -25.88 -10.12
C GLN A 335 -15.45 -25.53 -8.79
N LEU A 336 -16.67 -26.05 -8.58
CA LEU A 336 -17.42 -25.87 -7.33
C LEU A 336 -16.79 -26.63 -6.16
N ASP A 337 -16.29 -27.84 -6.40
CA ASP A 337 -15.57 -28.63 -5.41
C ASP A 337 -14.24 -27.94 -5.02
N GLU A 338 -13.48 -27.44 -6.00
CA GLU A 338 -12.27 -26.64 -5.77
C GLU A 338 -12.56 -25.37 -4.95
N LEU A 339 -13.65 -24.67 -5.25
CA LEU A 339 -14.06 -23.47 -4.52
C LEU A 339 -14.51 -23.82 -3.09
N THR A 340 -15.17 -24.96 -2.90
CA THR A 340 -15.55 -25.47 -1.58
C THR A 340 -14.31 -25.78 -0.72
N GLU A 341 -13.28 -26.36 -1.28
CA GLU A 341 -12.01 -26.59 -0.57
C GLU A 341 -11.26 -25.28 -0.33
N TRP A 342 -11.37 -24.31 -1.25
CA TRP A 342 -10.74 -23.00 -1.08
C TRP A 342 -11.34 -22.21 0.09
N VAL A 343 -12.66 -22.20 0.29
CA VAL A 343 -13.29 -21.50 1.42
C VAL A 343 -13.01 -22.14 2.78
N LYS A 344 -12.63 -23.42 2.81
CA LYS A 344 -12.26 -24.13 4.05
C LYS A 344 -10.84 -23.79 4.55
N ARG A 345 -10.03 -23.13 3.74
CA ARG A 345 -8.67 -22.74 4.15
C ARG A 345 -8.71 -21.85 5.40
N PRO A 346 -7.71 -21.93 6.30
CA PRO A 346 -7.69 -21.15 7.53
C PRO A 346 -7.85 -19.64 7.31
N GLN A 347 -7.37 -19.13 6.18
CA GLN A 347 -7.45 -17.72 5.80
C GLN A 347 -8.89 -17.24 5.52
N VAL A 348 -9.79 -18.13 5.13
CA VAL A 348 -11.22 -17.86 4.93
C VAL A 348 -12.01 -18.36 6.13
N GLY A 349 -11.81 -19.62 6.53
CA GLY A 349 -12.33 -20.21 7.75
C GLY A 349 -13.80 -20.66 7.68
N ALA A 350 -14.35 -20.83 6.46
CA ALA A 350 -15.69 -21.39 6.29
C ALA A 350 -15.70 -22.91 6.49
N LYS A 351 -16.80 -23.44 7.03
CA LYS A 351 -16.96 -24.89 7.21
C LYS A 351 -17.37 -25.63 5.93
N GLY A 352 -17.92 -24.91 4.95
CA GLY A 352 -18.37 -25.42 3.66
C GLY A 352 -18.94 -24.30 2.81
N LEU A 353 -19.37 -24.63 1.61
CA LEU A 353 -19.97 -23.72 0.64
C LEU A 353 -21.28 -24.31 0.13
N VAL A 354 -22.34 -23.53 0.19
CA VAL A 354 -23.60 -23.85 -0.51
C VAL A 354 -23.65 -23.02 -1.79
N TYR A 355 -24.14 -23.62 -2.87
CA TYR A 355 -24.30 -22.91 -4.15
C TYR A 355 -25.67 -23.15 -4.76
N ILE A 356 -26.15 -22.17 -5.52
CA ILE A 356 -27.32 -22.26 -6.37
C ILE A 356 -26.92 -21.87 -7.78
N LYS A 357 -27.14 -22.74 -8.75
CA LYS A 357 -27.05 -22.43 -10.18
C LYS A 357 -28.42 -21.94 -10.64
N PHE A 358 -28.48 -20.72 -11.12
CA PHE A 358 -29.67 -20.19 -11.78
C PHE A 358 -29.43 -20.29 -13.28
N ASN A 359 -29.90 -21.40 -13.87
CA ASN A 359 -29.63 -21.73 -15.27
C ASN A 359 -30.26 -20.72 -16.22
N ALA A 360 -29.74 -20.62 -17.46
CA ALA A 360 -30.23 -19.68 -18.47
C ALA A 360 -31.69 -19.94 -18.91
N ASP A 361 -32.20 -21.15 -18.75
CA ASP A 361 -33.58 -21.54 -19.00
C ASP A 361 -34.56 -21.19 -17.86
N GLY A 362 -34.05 -20.54 -16.79
CA GLY A 362 -34.83 -20.15 -15.62
C GLY A 362 -35.00 -21.25 -14.57
N THR A 363 -34.42 -22.44 -14.77
CA THR A 363 -34.39 -23.50 -13.75
C THR A 363 -33.30 -23.26 -12.73
N VAL A 364 -33.48 -23.79 -11.51
CA VAL A 364 -32.48 -23.69 -10.46
C VAL A 364 -31.99 -25.07 -10.05
N LYS A 365 -30.71 -25.15 -9.62
CA LYS A 365 -30.10 -26.34 -9.07
C LYS A 365 -29.16 -25.96 -7.93
N SER A 366 -29.30 -26.64 -6.80
CA SER A 366 -28.51 -26.34 -5.60
C SER A 366 -27.84 -27.58 -5.02
N SER A 367 -26.82 -27.35 -4.21
CA SER A 367 -26.21 -28.40 -3.37
C SER A 367 -27.13 -28.84 -2.21
N ILE A 368 -28.22 -28.11 -1.97
CA ILE A 368 -29.17 -28.35 -0.87
C ILE A 368 -30.60 -28.68 -1.36
N ASP A 369 -30.78 -29.10 -2.59
CA ASP A 369 -32.09 -29.45 -3.19
C ASP A 369 -32.93 -30.45 -2.37
N LYS A 370 -32.29 -31.22 -1.46
CA LYS A 370 -32.97 -32.18 -0.58
C LYS A 370 -33.86 -31.53 0.48
N PHE A 371 -33.59 -30.27 0.81
CA PHE A 371 -34.22 -29.57 1.94
C PHE A 371 -35.18 -28.45 1.48
N TYR A 372 -35.10 -28.04 0.22
CA TYR A 372 -35.86 -26.90 -0.34
C TYR A 372 -36.56 -27.29 -1.64
N THR A 373 -37.72 -26.70 -1.85
CA THR A 373 -38.39 -26.80 -3.15
C THR A 373 -37.68 -25.95 -4.21
N PRO A 374 -37.84 -26.24 -5.51
CA PRO A 374 -37.27 -25.40 -6.57
C PRO A 374 -37.70 -23.92 -6.46
N GLU A 375 -38.91 -23.64 -6.03
CA GLU A 375 -39.44 -22.28 -5.82
C GLU A 375 -38.68 -21.56 -4.70
N GLN A 376 -38.42 -22.24 -3.56
CA GLN A 376 -37.66 -21.69 -2.43
C GLN A 376 -36.19 -21.43 -2.81
N VAL A 377 -35.58 -22.35 -3.57
CA VAL A 377 -34.21 -22.17 -4.09
C VAL A 377 -34.14 -20.98 -5.03
N LYS A 378 -35.16 -20.81 -5.88
CA LYS A 378 -35.25 -19.68 -6.82
C LYS A 378 -35.45 -18.36 -6.08
N GLU A 379 -36.31 -18.34 -5.07
CA GLU A 379 -36.53 -17.16 -4.21
C GLU A 379 -35.23 -16.72 -3.51
N MET A 380 -34.46 -17.66 -2.96
CA MET A 380 -33.14 -17.36 -2.39
C MET A 380 -32.15 -16.82 -3.45
N ALA A 381 -32.17 -17.35 -4.68
CA ALA A 381 -31.31 -16.86 -5.76
C ALA A 381 -31.68 -15.42 -6.16
N GLU A 382 -32.95 -15.14 -6.34
CA GLU A 382 -33.47 -13.82 -6.66
C GLU A 382 -33.20 -12.81 -5.53
N ALA A 383 -33.36 -13.21 -4.27
CA ALA A 383 -33.03 -12.39 -3.08
C ALA A 383 -31.53 -12.09 -2.99
N ALA A 384 -30.67 -12.98 -3.47
CA ALA A 384 -29.24 -12.72 -3.60
C ALA A 384 -28.87 -11.79 -4.77
N GLY A 385 -29.87 -11.31 -5.53
CA GLY A 385 -29.70 -10.46 -6.70
C GLY A 385 -29.34 -11.20 -7.99
N ALA A 386 -29.45 -12.53 -8.03
CA ALA A 386 -29.10 -13.33 -9.19
C ALA A 386 -30.19 -13.30 -10.27
N LYS A 387 -29.76 -13.44 -11.52
CA LYS A 387 -30.56 -13.58 -12.71
C LYS A 387 -30.29 -14.93 -13.38
N ALA A 388 -31.12 -15.32 -14.34
CA ALA A 388 -30.87 -16.50 -15.15
C ALA A 388 -29.47 -16.42 -15.81
N GLY A 389 -28.66 -17.43 -15.63
CA GLY A 389 -27.25 -17.48 -16.03
C GLY A 389 -26.24 -17.28 -14.89
N ASP A 390 -26.68 -16.94 -13.68
CA ASP A 390 -25.81 -16.61 -12.55
C ASP A 390 -25.61 -17.79 -11.59
N LEU A 391 -24.51 -17.71 -10.83
CA LEU A 391 -24.19 -18.62 -9.74
C LEU A 391 -24.30 -17.87 -8.41
N VAL A 392 -25.10 -18.38 -7.48
CA VAL A 392 -25.13 -17.87 -6.10
C VAL A 392 -24.24 -18.72 -5.21
N LEU A 393 -23.41 -18.07 -4.41
CA LEU A 393 -22.51 -18.67 -3.43
C LEU A 393 -22.94 -18.21 -2.04
N ILE A 394 -23.19 -19.16 -1.12
CA ILE A 394 -23.77 -18.89 0.20
C ILE A 394 -22.83 -19.40 1.28
N LEU A 395 -22.56 -18.54 2.27
CA LEU A 395 -21.88 -18.87 3.51
C LEU A 395 -22.72 -18.49 4.71
N CYS A 396 -22.46 -19.11 5.87
CA CYS A 396 -23.23 -18.89 7.07
C CYS A 396 -22.36 -18.96 8.34
N GLY A 397 -22.87 -18.42 9.46
CA GLY A 397 -22.18 -18.42 10.75
C GLY A 397 -22.58 -17.23 11.64
N PRO A 398 -21.75 -16.84 12.60
CA PRO A 398 -21.88 -15.55 13.29
C PRO A 398 -21.84 -14.41 12.28
N LYS A 399 -22.72 -13.41 12.41
CA LYS A 399 -22.98 -12.41 11.36
C LYS A 399 -21.71 -11.78 10.80
N ARG A 400 -20.89 -11.14 11.61
CA ARG A 400 -19.68 -10.44 11.15
C ARG A 400 -18.66 -11.38 10.52
N LYS A 401 -18.50 -12.58 11.10
CA LYS A 401 -17.58 -13.59 10.56
C LYS A 401 -18.04 -14.10 9.19
N ALA A 402 -19.34 -14.36 9.02
CA ALA A 402 -19.91 -14.80 7.75
C ALA A 402 -19.79 -13.72 6.67
N GLN A 403 -20.03 -12.46 7.01
CA GLN A 403 -19.84 -11.32 6.11
C GLN A 403 -18.37 -11.19 5.67
N THR A 404 -17.41 -11.28 6.59
CA THR A 404 -15.97 -11.25 6.25
C THR A 404 -15.59 -12.41 5.33
N MET A 405 -16.05 -13.63 5.61
CA MET A 405 -15.82 -14.78 4.72
C MET A 405 -16.40 -14.57 3.32
N LEU A 406 -17.61 -14.00 3.22
CA LEU A 406 -18.23 -13.65 1.93
C LEU A 406 -17.47 -12.53 1.21
N GLY A 407 -16.96 -11.54 1.92
CA GLY A 407 -16.10 -10.50 1.36
C GLY A 407 -14.82 -11.06 0.73
N VAL A 408 -14.16 -11.99 1.44
CA VAL A 408 -12.97 -12.70 0.92
C VAL A 408 -13.33 -13.56 -0.31
N LEU A 409 -14.46 -14.27 -0.27
CA LEU A 409 -14.96 -15.07 -1.41
C LEU A 409 -15.32 -14.17 -2.61
N ARG A 410 -15.93 -13.02 -2.37
CA ARG A 410 -16.22 -12.00 -3.38
C ARG A 410 -14.97 -11.56 -4.12
N MET A 411 -13.89 -11.27 -3.39
CA MET A 411 -12.61 -10.88 -3.98
C MET A 411 -11.96 -12.00 -4.78
N GLU A 412 -12.04 -13.25 -4.32
CA GLU A 412 -11.55 -14.41 -5.07
C GLU A 412 -12.31 -14.59 -6.38
N MET A 413 -13.64 -14.46 -6.36
CA MET A 413 -14.44 -14.56 -7.58
C MET A 413 -14.12 -13.43 -8.56
N ALA A 414 -13.92 -12.21 -8.05
CA ALA A 414 -13.49 -11.09 -8.88
C ALA A 414 -12.14 -11.32 -9.55
N ASN A 415 -11.18 -11.94 -8.85
CA ASN A 415 -9.88 -12.32 -9.41
C ASN A 415 -10.04 -13.37 -10.52
N ARG A 416 -10.81 -14.44 -10.27
CA ARG A 416 -11.06 -15.51 -11.26
C ARG A 416 -11.73 -15.00 -12.53
N LEU A 417 -12.58 -13.98 -12.41
CA LEU A 417 -13.33 -13.39 -13.52
C LEU A 417 -12.64 -12.18 -14.14
N GLY A 418 -11.48 -11.74 -13.65
CA GLY A 418 -10.76 -10.59 -14.18
C GLY A 418 -11.47 -9.25 -13.99
N LEU A 419 -12.30 -9.10 -12.95
CA LEU A 419 -13.11 -7.89 -12.71
C LEU A 419 -12.31 -6.74 -12.07
N ARG A 420 -11.07 -6.97 -11.67
CA ARG A 420 -10.20 -6.02 -10.97
C ARG A 420 -9.20 -5.37 -11.94
N ASP A 421 -9.69 -4.56 -12.89
CA ASP A 421 -8.79 -3.82 -13.79
C ASP A 421 -7.95 -2.80 -12.98
N PRO A 422 -6.61 -2.90 -12.97
CA PRO A 422 -5.74 -1.98 -12.24
C PRO A 422 -5.74 -0.55 -12.81
N LYS A 423 -6.27 -0.34 -14.02
CA LYS A 423 -6.39 0.98 -14.65
C LYS A 423 -7.67 1.73 -14.26
N VAL A 424 -8.60 1.04 -13.60
CA VAL A 424 -9.85 1.64 -13.10
C VAL A 424 -9.67 1.98 -11.63
N PHE A 425 -9.92 3.24 -11.27
CA PHE A 425 -9.81 3.76 -9.91
C PHE A 425 -11.19 4.10 -9.36
N ALA A 426 -11.53 3.51 -8.23
CA ALA A 426 -12.80 3.71 -7.55
C ALA A 426 -12.56 4.10 -6.07
N PRO A 427 -12.11 5.34 -5.81
CA PRO A 427 -11.90 5.83 -4.46
C PRO A 427 -13.22 6.14 -3.75
N LEU A 428 -13.23 5.92 -2.43
CA LEU A 428 -14.34 6.29 -1.55
C LEU A 428 -13.83 6.54 -0.12
N TRP A 429 -14.66 7.21 0.67
CA TRP A 429 -14.47 7.31 2.12
C TRP A 429 -15.33 6.29 2.83
N ILE A 430 -14.74 5.59 3.79
CA ILE A 430 -15.48 4.84 4.81
C ILE A 430 -15.54 5.72 6.06
N VAL A 431 -16.74 5.87 6.62
CA VAL A 431 -17.04 6.70 7.78
C VAL A 431 -17.89 5.92 8.79
N ASP A 432 -18.18 6.52 9.93
CA ASP A 432 -19.08 5.96 10.95
C ASP A 432 -18.62 4.60 11.48
N PHE A 433 -17.31 4.47 11.70
CA PHE A 433 -16.74 3.29 12.34
C PHE A 433 -17.28 3.14 13.77
N PRO A 434 -17.43 1.91 14.31
CA PRO A 434 -17.60 1.73 15.75
C PRO A 434 -16.44 2.40 16.51
N LEU A 435 -16.73 3.08 17.60
CA LEU A 435 -15.70 3.67 18.47
C LEU A 435 -14.96 2.58 19.25
N LEU A 436 -15.72 1.57 19.66
CA LEU A 436 -15.33 0.54 20.60
C LEU A 436 -15.62 -0.85 20.04
N GLU A 437 -14.74 -1.80 20.30
CA GLU A 437 -14.94 -3.23 20.09
C GLU A 437 -14.96 -3.97 21.41
N TRP A 438 -15.96 -4.83 21.59
CA TRP A 438 -16.05 -5.68 22.77
C TRP A 438 -15.28 -6.98 22.54
N ASP A 439 -14.43 -7.32 23.50
CA ASP A 439 -13.71 -8.58 23.51
C ASP A 439 -14.31 -9.54 24.54
N ASP A 440 -14.81 -10.69 24.06
CA ASP A 440 -15.47 -11.69 24.89
C ASP A 440 -14.47 -12.46 25.77
N GLU A 441 -13.20 -12.53 25.42
CA GLU A 441 -12.19 -13.23 26.22
C GLU A 441 -11.77 -12.39 27.43
N THR A 442 -11.51 -11.11 27.21
CA THR A 442 -11.06 -10.18 28.26
C THR A 442 -12.21 -9.46 28.96
N GLN A 443 -13.45 -9.59 28.44
CA GLN A 443 -14.67 -8.97 28.97
C GLN A 443 -14.54 -7.45 29.14
N ARG A 444 -13.96 -6.77 28.15
CA ARG A 444 -13.77 -5.31 28.12
C ARG A 444 -13.87 -4.74 26.73
N PHE A 445 -14.03 -3.43 26.64
CA PHE A 445 -13.92 -2.68 25.41
C PHE A 445 -12.48 -2.35 25.06
N TYR A 446 -12.18 -2.36 23.77
CA TYR A 446 -10.98 -1.81 23.15
C TYR A 446 -11.37 -0.70 22.19
N ALA A 447 -10.50 0.30 22.02
CA ALA A 447 -10.69 1.30 20.97
C ALA A 447 -10.45 0.64 19.60
N MET A 448 -11.38 0.83 18.66
CA MET A 448 -11.22 0.27 17.32
C MET A 448 -10.02 0.90 16.56
N HIS A 449 -9.75 2.18 16.82
CA HIS A 449 -8.64 2.90 16.20
C HIS A 449 -7.58 3.31 17.25
N HIS A 450 -7.88 4.37 18.01
CA HIS A 450 -6.93 4.94 18.96
C HIS A 450 -7.66 5.53 20.16
N PRO A 451 -7.10 5.49 21.39
CA PRO A 451 -7.74 6.08 22.58
C PRO A 451 -7.99 7.59 22.54
N PHE A 452 -7.39 8.30 21.57
CA PHE A 452 -7.62 9.73 21.36
C PHE A 452 -8.65 10.04 20.25
N THR A 453 -9.29 9.04 19.68
CA THR A 453 -10.36 9.23 18.68
C THR A 453 -11.64 9.72 19.36
N ALA A 454 -12.21 10.81 18.88
CA ALA A 454 -13.45 11.35 19.41
C ALA A 454 -14.66 10.50 19.03
N PRO A 455 -15.63 10.30 19.91
CA PRO A 455 -16.96 9.85 19.52
C PRO A 455 -17.62 10.90 18.62
N LYS A 456 -18.60 10.50 17.81
CA LYS A 456 -19.43 11.44 17.08
C LYS A 456 -20.21 12.31 18.06
N PRO A 457 -20.37 13.62 17.80
CA PRO A 457 -21.10 14.53 18.70
C PRO A 457 -22.52 14.06 19.04
N GLU A 458 -23.23 13.51 18.05
CA GLU A 458 -24.60 12.98 18.23
C GLU A 458 -24.67 11.70 19.07
N HIS A 459 -23.54 11.04 19.36
CA HIS A 459 -23.47 9.84 20.19
C HIS A 459 -22.88 10.09 21.59
N LEU A 460 -22.67 11.32 22.00
CA LEU A 460 -22.11 11.65 23.32
C LEU A 460 -22.98 11.12 24.46
N ASP A 461 -24.32 11.21 24.36
CA ASP A 461 -25.23 10.67 25.38
C ASP A 461 -25.06 9.14 25.53
N LEU A 462 -24.88 8.41 24.43
CA LEU A 462 -24.59 6.98 24.45
C LEU A 462 -23.22 6.68 25.07
N PHE A 463 -22.23 7.53 24.78
CA PHE A 463 -20.87 7.35 25.29
C PHE A 463 -20.75 7.59 26.79
N TYR A 464 -21.58 8.47 27.36
CA TYR A 464 -21.63 8.70 28.78
C TYR A 464 -22.56 7.71 29.53
N SER A 465 -23.25 6.82 28.81
CA SER A 465 -24.02 5.72 29.40
C SER A 465 -23.09 4.66 30.02
N ASP A 466 -23.54 4.04 31.12
CA ASP A 466 -22.84 2.90 31.73
C ASP A 466 -23.29 1.54 31.16
N LYS A 467 -24.24 1.54 30.21
CA LYS A 467 -24.76 0.31 29.61
C LYS A 467 -23.88 -0.12 28.44
N LYS A 468 -23.48 -1.39 28.46
CA LYS A 468 -22.67 -2.00 27.39
C LYS A 468 -23.34 -1.86 26.00
N GLU A 469 -24.66 -2.02 25.95
CA GLU A 469 -25.46 -1.95 24.72
C GLU A 469 -25.46 -0.55 24.10
N ASP A 470 -25.35 0.50 24.91
CA ASP A 470 -25.26 1.88 24.45
C ASP A 470 -23.86 2.18 23.97
N LEU A 471 -22.83 1.79 24.73
CA LEU A 471 -21.42 1.94 24.34
C LEU A 471 -21.09 1.22 23.03
N ALA A 472 -21.66 0.04 22.79
CA ALA A 472 -21.49 -0.72 21.56
C ALA A 472 -22.08 -0.05 20.30
N LYS A 473 -22.95 0.97 20.46
CA LYS A 473 -23.56 1.72 19.36
C LYS A 473 -22.84 3.03 19.04
N VAL A 474 -21.85 3.40 19.86
CA VAL A 474 -21.14 4.66 19.67
C VAL A 474 -20.29 4.58 18.42
N CYS A 475 -20.50 5.51 17.49
CA CYS A 475 -19.64 5.68 16.32
C CYS A 475 -18.49 6.63 16.61
N ALA A 476 -17.34 6.31 16.05
CA ALA A 476 -16.17 7.16 16.05
C ALA A 476 -16.31 8.28 15.02
N ASN A 477 -15.72 9.42 15.32
CA ASN A 477 -15.49 10.49 14.36
C ASN A 477 -14.19 10.19 13.56
N ALA A 478 -14.20 9.01 12.91
CA ALA A 478 -13.08 8.44 12.16
C ALA A 478 -13.47 8.17 10.71
N TYR A 479 -12.47 8.13 9.86
CA TYR A 479 -12.63 8.01 8.41
C TYR A 479 -11.41 7.36 7.77
N ASP A 480 -11.64 6.49 6.78
CA ASP A 480 -10.61 5.86 5.96
C ASP A 480 -10.82 6.18 4.47
N PHE A 481 -9.73 6.54 3.81
CA PHE A 481 -9.69 6.66 2.35
C PHE A 481 -9.37 5.29 1.76
N VAL A 482 -10.33 4.75 1.02
CA VAL A 482 -10.22 3.43 0.39
C VAL A 482 -10.11 3.57 -1.12
N LEU A 483 -9.19 2.85 -1.73
CA LEU A 483 -9.03 2.76 -3.17
C LEU A 483 -8.91 1.30 -3.60
N ASN A 484 -9.83 0.83 -4.46
CA ASN A 484 -9.74 -0.49 -5.10
C ASN A 484 -9.56 -1.67 -4.12
N GLY A 485 -10.22 -1.62 -2.98
CA GLY A 485 -10.13 -2.66 -1.97
C GLY A 485 -8.95 -2.53 -1.00
N THR A 486 -8.27 -1.39 -1.01
CA THR A 486 -7.11 -1.11 -0.15
C THR A 486 -7.34 0.20 0.59
N GLU A 487 -7.16 0.19 1.91
CA GLU A 487 -7.05 1.37 2.72
C GLU A 487 -5.73 2.08 2.41
N LEU A 488 -5.83 3.27 1.83
CA LEU A 488 -4.68 4.12 1.55
C LEU A 488 -4.29 5.00 2.72
N GLY A 489 -5.25 5.41 3.51
CA GLY A 489 -5.01 6.25 4.67
C GLY A 489 -6.24 6.32 5.55
N GLY A 490 -6.01 6.62 6.82
CA GLY A 490 -7.07 6.74 7.80
C GLY A 490 -6.74 7.80 8.85
N GLY A 491 -7.78 8.25 9.54
CA GLY A 491 -7.66 9.26 10.57
C GLY A 491 -8.93 9.49 11.35
N SER A 492 -8.90 10.49 12.19
CA SER A 492 -10.07 10.86 13.00
C SER A 492 -10.00 12.33 13.44
N VAL A 493 -11.10 12.85 13.88
CA VAL A 493 -11.14 13.98 14.81
C VAL A 493 -10.72 13.48 16.18
N ARG A 494 -9.91 14.28 16.89
CA ARG A 494 -9.32 13.88 18.19
C ARG A 494 -10.11 14.40 19.35
N ILE A 495 -10.07 13.66 20.46
CA ILE A 495 -10.51 14.19 21.75
C ILE A 495 -9.53 15.30 22.15
N HIS A 496 -10.05 16.46 22.49
CA HIS A 496 -9.28 17.61 23.00
C HIS A 496 -9.75 18.08 24.37
N GLU A 497 -10.90 17.60 24.82
CA GLU A 497 -11.47 17.89 26.14
C GLU A 497 -11.00 16.88 27.18
N ALA A 498 -10.45 17.36 28.30
CA ALA A 498 -9.90 16.50 29.34
C ALA A 498 -10.95 15.52 29.94
N ALA A 499 -12.17 16.00 30.18
CA ALA A 499 -13.24 15.16 30.75
C ALA A 499 -13.65 14.01 29.81
N LEU A 500 -13.75 14.30 28.52
CA LEU A 500 -14.07 13.30 27.50
C LEU A 500 -12.94 12.27 27.38
N GLN A 501 -11.68 12.70 27.48
CA GLN A 501 -10.53 11.80 27.46
C GLN A 501 -10.45 10.90 28.72
N GLU A 502 -10.75 11.46 29.90
CA GLU A 502 -10.84 10.65 31.12
C GLU A 502 -11.93 9.58 30.98
N ARG A 503 -13.10 9.94 30.47
CA ARG A 503 -14.19 8.97 30.22
C ARG A 503 -13.77 7.88 29.23
N MET A 504 -13.02 8.22 28.17
CA MET A 504 -12.50 7.24 27.23
C MET A 504 -11.58 6.23 27.93
N PHE A 505 -10.65 6.67 28.77
CA PHE A 505 -9.78 5.78 29.51
C PHE A 505 -10.55 4.88 30.50
N GLU A 506 -11.58 5.42 31.17
CA GLU A 506 -12.46 4.62 32.03
C GLU A 506 -13.15 3.50 31.26
N VAL A 507 -13.77 3.81 30.11
CA VAL A 507 -14.46 2.83 29.25
C VAL A 507 -13.49 1.74 28.74
N LEU A 508 -12.24 2.12 28.45
CA LEU A 508 -11.20 1.17 28.03
C LEU A 508 -10.57 0.40 29.19
N GLY A 509 -10.94 0.69 30.43
CA GLY A 509 -10.37 0.06 31.63
C GLY A 509 -8.90 0.43 31.88
N ILE A 510 -8.46 1.60 31.41
CA ILE A 510 -7.12 2.13 31.63
C ILE A 510 -7.12 2.95 32.92
N SER A 511 -6.32 2.53 33.92
CA SER A 511 -6.25 3.26 35.19
C SER A 511 -5.60 4.63 35.04
N LYS A 512 -5.85 5.54 36.00
CA LYS A 512 -5.22 6.88 35.99
C LYS A 512 -3.70 6.80 36.02
N GLU A 513 -3.13 5.84 36.75
CA GLU A 513 -1.70 5.59 36.85
C GLU A 513 -1.15 5.09 35.50
N GLU A 514 -1.83 4.18 34.85
CA GLU A 514 -1.47 3.67 33.54
C GLU A 514 -1.57 4.76 32.46
N ALA A 515 -2.65 5.55 32.45
CA ALA A 515 -2.82 6.68 31.57
C ALA A 515 -1.72 7.73 31.76
N ALA A 516 -1.38 8.05 33.02
CA ALA A 516 -0.29 8.96 33.35
C ALA A 516 1.07 8.44 32.91
N TYR A 517 1.31 7.15 33.04
CA TYR A 517 2.58 6.52 32.62
C TYR A 517 2.72 6.51 31.08
N LYS A 518 1.68 6.10 30.36
CA LYS A 518 1.71 5.94 28.90
C LYS A 518 1.56 7.28 28.16
N PHE A 519 0.64 8.13 28.62
CA PHE A 519 0.17 9.31 27.90
C PHE A 519 0.28 10.60 28.72
N GLY A 520 0.92 10.59 29.88
CA GLY A 520 0.96 11.71 30.81
C GLY A 520 1.46 13.02 30.19
N PHE A 521 2.41 12.96 29.28
CA PHE A 521 2.94 14.14 28.61
C PHE A 521 1.92 14.81 27.70
N ILE A 522 1.11 14.08 26.94
CA ILE A 522 0.08 14.65 26.06
C ILE A 522 -1.14 15.08 26.86
N ILE A 523 -1.57 14.31 27.87
CA ILE A 523 -2.64 14.69 28.78
C ILE A 523 -2.30 15.99 29.51
N ASN A 524 -1.03 16.15 29.93
CA ASN A 524 -0.58 17.39 30.54
C ASN A 524 -0.56 18.56 29.55
N ALA A 525 -0.14 18.33 28.30
CA ALA A 525 -0.15 19.36 27.27
C ALA A 525 -1.58 19.88 27.01
N PHE A 526 -2.58 19.01 26.99
CA PHE A 526 -3.98 19.39 26.74
C PHE A 526 -4.54 20.34 27.82
N LYS A 527 -3.99 20.34 29.02
CA LYS A 527 -4.38 21.31 30.08
C LYS A 527 -4.03 22.75 29.74
N PHE A 528 -3.13 22.97 28.78
CA PHE A 528 -2.71 24.30 28.33
C PHE A 528 -3.51 24.80 27.11
N GLY A 529 -4.64 24.18 26.80
CA GLY A 529 -5.56 24.62 25.76
C GLY A 529 -5.31 23.94 24.41
N ALA A 530 -5.64 22.64 24.33
CA ALA A 530 -5.67 21.94 23.06
C ALA A 530 -6.84 22.44 22.19
N PRO A 531 -6.61 22.85 20.94
CA PRO A 531 -7.70 23.20 20.03
C PRO A 531 -8.46 21.94 19.58
N PRO A 532 -9.71 22.06 19.10
CA PRO A 532 -10.30 21.02 18.27
C PRO A 532 -9.36 20.71 17.10
N HIS A 533 -9.04 19.43 16.88
CA HIS A 533 -8.10 19.05 15.82
C HIS A 533 -8.41 17.68 15.26
N GLY A 534 -7.98 17.45 14.04
CA GLY A 534 -8.13 16.19 13.33
C GLY A 534 -7.10 16.04 12.21
N GLY A 535 -6.90 14.85 11.78
CA GLY A 535 -5.93 14.58 10.72
C GLY A 535 -6.00 13.14 10.26
N LEU A 536 -5.09 12.81 9.36
CA LEU A 536 -4.98 11.46 8.82
C LEU A 536 -3.54 11.17 8.39
N ALA A 537 -3.26 9.90 8.14
CA ALA A 537 -2.01 9.47 7.54
C ALA A 537 -2.29 8.58 6.34
N PHE A 538 -1.67 8.89 5.18
CA PHE A 538 -1.67 8.01 4.02
C PHE A 538 -0.44 7.12 4.04
N GLY A 539 -0.62 5.81 3.77
CA GLY A 539 0.48 4.89 3.50
C GLY A 539 1.13 5.22 2.17
N PHE A 540 2.20 6.01 2.18
CA PHE A 540 2.84 6.52 0.97
C PHE A 540 3.29 5.43 0.02
N ASP A 541 3.81 4.32 0.56
CA ASP A 541 4.23 3.16 -0.24
C ASP A 541 3.05 2.51 -0.97
N ARG A 542 1.87 2.43 -0.32
CA ARG A 542 0.63 1.91 -0.92
C ARG A 542 0.10 2.85 -2.00
N VAL A 543 0.10 4.17 -1.76
CA VAL A 543 -0.27 5.16 -2.79
C VAL A 543 0.59 4.98 -4.03
N CYS A 544 1.92 4.87 -3.87
CA CYS A 544 2.83 4.66 -4.99
C CYS A 544 2.55 3.35 -5.74
N ALA A 545 2.32 2.25 -5.02
CA ALA A 545 2.05 0.95 -5.62
C ALA A 545 0.76 0.96 -6.43
N LEU A 546 -0.35 1.45 -5.86
CA LEU A 546 -1.63 1.49 -6.56
C LEU A 546 -1.62 2.46 -7.75
N PHE A 547 -0.95 3.60 -7.64
CA PHE A 547 -0.77 4.53 -8.78
C PHE A 547 0.06 3.90 -9.90
N GLY A 548 0.97 3.00 -9.57
CA GLY A 548 1.75 2.24 -10.54
C GLY A 548 1.10 0.92 -10.99
N GLY A 549 -0.13 0.62 -10.53
CA GLY A 549 -0.87 -0.58 -10.92
C GLY A 549 -0.37 -1.89 -10.30
N SER A 550 0.26 -1.83 -9.11
CA SER A 550 0.81 -2.98 -8.40
C SER A 550 0.17 -3.16 -7.03
N ASP A 551 -0.01 -4.41 -6.62
CA ASP A 551 -0.43 -4.78 -5.27
C ASP A 551 0.77 -4.91 -4.29
N SER A 552 2.03 -4.85 -4.80
CA SER A 552 3.25 -4.95 -4.00
C SER A 552 3.92 -3.60 -3.84
N ILE A 553 4.18 -3.21 -2.59
CA ILE A 553 4.91 -1.96 -2.28
C ILE A 553 6.42 -2.07 -2.50
N ARG A 554 7.00 -3.27 -2.63
CA ARG A 554 8.45 -3.49 -2.63
C ARG A 554 9.16 -2.85 -3.81
N ASP A 555 8.50 -2.80 -4.97
CA ASP A 555 9.10 -2.20 -6.18
C ASP A 555 9.18 -0.68 -6.08
N TYR A 556 8.38 -0.08 -5.20
CA TYR A 556 8.33 1.36 -4.93
C TYR A 556 9.23 1.78 -3.76
N ILE A 557 9.92 0.83 -3.13
CA ILE A 557 10.91 1.06 -2.07
C ILE A 557 12.29 0.69 -2.64
N ALA A 558 13.26 1.61 -2.54
CA ALA A 558 14.58 1.39 -3.14
C ALA A 558 15.25 0.13 -2.58
N PHE A 559 15.24 -0.04 -1.25
CA PHE A 559 15.87 -1.14 -0.54
C PHE A 559 14.89 -1.76 0.47
N PRO A 560 13.91 -2.59 0.00
CA PRO A 560 12.95 -3.24 0.88
C PRO A 560 13.57 -4.43 1.60
N LYS A 561 12.99 -4.80 2.77
CA LYS A 561 13.26 -6.08 3.41
C LYS A 561 12.54 -7.22 2.67
N ASN A 562 13.11 -8.42 2.74
CA ASN A 562 12.46 -9.64 2.22
C ASN A 562 11.33 -10.12 3.17
N ASN A 563 10.68 -11.25 2.85
CA ASN A 563 9.58 -11.81 3.65
C ASN A 563 10.00 -12.23 5.07
N GLN A 564 11.30 -12.36 5.34
CA GLN A 564 11.84 -12.70 6.66
C GLN A 564 12.31 -11.46 7.44
N GLY A 565 12.01 -10.26 6.94
CA GLY A 565 12.44 -9.01 7.57
C GLY A 565 13.93 -8.69 7.39
N ARG A 566 14.62 -9.39 6.46
CA ARG A 566 16.05 -9.19 6.25
C ARG A 566 16.34 -8.33 5.02
N ASP A 567 17.37 -7.51 5.13
CA ASP A 567 18.05 -6.92 3.99
C ASP A 567 19.25 -7.83 3.64
N VAL A 568 19.09 -8.62 2.58
CA VAL A 568 20.09 -9.60 2.16
C VAL A 568 21.26 -8.97 1.38
N MET A 569 21.16 -7.69 1.01
CA MET A 569 22.22 -6.95 0.33
C MET A 569 23.32 -6.51 1.31
N ILE A 570 22.90 -6.00 2.48
CA ILE A 570 23.82 -5.54 3.55
C ILE A 570 23.89 -6.49 4.74
N ASP A 571 23.23 -7.66 4.65
CA ASP A 571 23.13 -8.67 5.70
C ASP A 571 22.60 -8.12 7.04
N SER A 572 21.48 -7.38 7.00
CA SER A 572 20.81 -6.81 8.17
C SER A 572 19.50 -7.58 8.47
N PRO A 573 19.18 -7.86 9.77
CA PRO A 573 19.95 -7.60 10.97
C PRO A 573 21.17 -8.51 11.11
N SER A 574 22.20 -8.00 11.76
CA SER A 574 23.46 -8.71 12.03
C SER A 574 23.81 -8.67 13.51
N THR A 575 24.79 -9.49 13.92
CA THR A 575 25.36 -9.42 15.26
C THR A 575 26.19 -8.14 15.44
N ILE A 576 26.30 -7.67 16.67
CA ILE A 576 27.19 -6.57 17.06
C ILE A 576 28.33 -7.11 17.96
N ASP A 577 29.40 -6.39 18.02
CA ASP A 577 30.59 -6.78 18.81
C ASP A 577 30.29 -6.78 20.32
N GLN A 578 31.00 -7.65 21.08
CA GLN A 578 30.85 -7.74 22.52
C GLN A 578 31.16 -6.41 23.21
N SER A 579 32.17 -5.67 22.75
CA SER A 579 32.50 -4.34 23.28
C SER A 579 31.35 -3.34 23.20
N GLN A 580 30.53 -3.40 22.11
CA GLN A 580 29.32 -2.58 21.97
C GLN A 580 28.23 -3.02 22.94
N LEU A 581 28.08 -4.34 23.16
CA LEU A 581 27.12 -4.86 24.14
C LEU A 581 27.51 -4.42 25.56
N ASP A 582 28.78 -4.50 25.88
CA ASP A 582 29.33 -4.08 27.18
C ASP A 582 29.10 -2.58 27.43
N GLU A 583 29.35 -1.73 26.41
CA GLU A 583 29.08 -0.28 26.49
C GLU A 583 27.58 0.05 26.64
N LEU A 584 26.70 -0.82 26.13
CA LEU A 584 25.24 -0.69 26.22
C LEU A 584 24.68 -1.36 27.49
N HIS A 585 25.53 -2.03 28.30
CA HIS A 585 25.13 -2.82 29.47
C HIS A 585 24.09 -3.91 29.11
N LEU A 586 24.31 -4.62 28.00
CA LEU A 586 23.39 -5.64 27.47
C LEU A 586 24.02 -7.02 27.39
N ASP A 587 23.23 -8.03 27.73
CA ASP A 587 23.56 -9.44 27.53
C ASP A 587 22.57 -10.08 26.55
N VAL A 588 23.09 -10.76 25.52
CA VAL A 588 22.25 -11.50 24.54
C VAL A 588 22.06 -12.93 25.04
N ARG A 589 20.81 -13.27 25.41
CA ARG A 589 20.44 -14.66 25.69
C ARG A 589 20.39 -15.44 24.38
N LYS A 590 21.22 -16.47 24.23
CA LYS A 590 21.09 -17.41 23.12
C LYS A 590 19.81 -18.23 23.33
N SER A 591 18.91 -18.24 22.33
CA SER A 591 17.81 -19.19 22.31
C SER A 591 18.39 -20.62 22.32
N LYS A 592 17.86 -21.47 23.21
CA LYS A 592 18.22 -22.89 23.27
C LYS A 592 17.75 -23.62 22.02
#